data_f01d6e0f8ad2481d1a7952d31c2574f9
#
_entry.id   f01d6e0f8ad2481d1a7952d31c2574f9
#
_cell.length_a   1.000
_cell.length_b   1.000
_cell.length_c   1.000
_cell.angle_alpha   90.00
_cell.angle_beta   90.00
_cell.angle_gamma   90.00
#
_symmetry.space_group_name_H-M   'P 1'
#
loop_
_entity.id
_entity.type
_entity.pdbx_description
1 polymer ?
#
loop_
_entity_poly.entity_id
_entity_poly.type
_entity_poly.pdbx_seq_one_letter_code
_entity_poly.pdbx_strand_id
1 'polypeptide(L)'
;MTRIIFYCLACMVAGCNNATEKTDSHTMNYETTGSIERLDPSLDAVIDTQAKAEIIATGFEWSEGPLWIEKHKMLLFSDVPTNTIYKWTEEKGKEEYLKPSGFSGTDSKSKEPGSNGLILDTEGNLVLCQHGNRQMARMDAPLDKPEPKFITLADRYKDQRFSSPNDAVYNKAGELFFTDPPYGLPSQGDDDATKEIKWNGVYKVKTNGEVILLVDSITRPNGIAFMPGENKLIIACSDPATPNWYIYDVAGDSLTNGKIFYSTTNEREGLKGLPDG
;
A
#
# COMPACT_ATOMS: atom_id res chain seq x y z
N MET A 1 -47.34 79.77 0.01
CA MET A 1 -46.87 79.28 1.33
C MET A 1 -46.52 77.80 1.19
N THR A 2 -45.28 77.50 0.93
CA THR A 2 -44.82 76.14 0.63
C THR A 2 -44.01 75.63 1.86
N ARG A 3 -44.53 74.63 2.53
CA ARG A 3 -43.82 73.98 3.68
C ARG A 3 -42.86 72.93 3.12
N ILE A 4 -41.57 73.10 3.47
CA ILE A 4 -40.50 72.11 3.20
C ILE A 4 -40.41 71.23 4.42
N ILE A 5 -40.56 69.91 4.23
CA ILE A 5 -40.39 68.87 5.24
C ILE A 5 -39.01 68.25 5.01
N PHE A 6 -38.11 68.38 5.99
CA PHE A 6 -36.80 67.69 6.03
C PHE A 6 -37.01 66.25 6.59
N TYR A 7 -36.65 65.27 5.78
CA TYR A 7 -36.47 63.89 6.26
C TYR A 7 -35.02 63.66 6.68
N CYS A 8 -34.82 63.43 7.97
CA CYS A 8 -33.55 62.90 8.48
C CYS A 8 -33.43 61.41 8.14
N LEU A 9 -32.46 61.10 7.28
CA LEU A 9 -32.10 59.69 7.01
C LEU A 9 -31.08 59.23 8.03
N ALA A 10 -31.47 58.37 8.98
CA ALA A 10 -30.58 57.73 9.93
C ALA A 10 -29.88 56.57 9.29
N CYS A 11 -28.57 56.67 9.02
CA CYS A 11 -27.76 55.54 8.58
C CYS A 11 -27.50 54.61 9.78
N MET A 12 -28.11 53.43 9.78
CA MET A 12 -27.69 52.34 10.64
C MET A 12 -26.48 51.69 10.03
N VAL A 13 -25.32 51.83 10.66
CA VAL A 13 -24.11 51.04 10.37
C VAL A 13 -24.26 49.70 11.04
N ALA A 14 -24.62 48.65 10.24
CA ALA A 14 -24.54 47.28 10.70
C ALA A 14 -23.08 46.87 10.73
N GLY A 15 -22.51 46.76 11.92
CA GLY A 15 -21.18 46.17 12.12
C GLY A 15 -21.25 44.65 11.80
N CYS A 16 -20.62 44.23 10.71
CA CYS A 16 -20.32 42.82 10.51
C CYS A 16 -19.25 42.40 11.48
N ASN A 17 -19.62 41.72 12.56
CA ASN A 17 -18.69 40.93 13.35
C ASN A 17 -18.28 39.69 12.48
N ASN A 18 -17.11 39.76 11.86
CA ASN A 18 -16.41 38.59 11.40
C ASN A 18 -15.95 37.79 12.63
N ALA A 19 -16.79 36.89 13.09
CA ALA A 19 -16.34 35.80 13.92
C ALA A 19 -15.46 34.91 13.02
N THR A 20 -14.14 35.05 13.13
CA THR A 20 -13.20 34.01 12.69
C THR A 20 -13.53 32.78 13.53
N GLU A 21 -14.23 31.81 12.93
CA GLU A 21 -14.25 30.45 13.46
C GLU A 21 -12.78 30.00 13.54
N LYS A 22 -12.24 29.96 14.76
CA LYS A 22 -11.08 29.17 15.06
C LYS A 22 -11.52 27.72 14.82
N THR A 23 -11.11 27.14 13.73
CA THR A 23 -11.04 25.69 13.60
C THR A 23 -10.07 25.23 14.68
N ASP A 24 -10.61 24.78 15.81
CA ASP A 24 -9.84 23.98 16.75
C ASP A 24 -9.40 22.73 15.97
N SER A 25 -8.15 22.75 15.52
CA SER A 25 -7.49 21.53 15.05
C SER A 25 -7.45 20.60 16.26
N HIS A 26 -8.29 19.61 16.28
CA HIS A 26 -8.16 18.48 17.19
C HIS A 26 -6.83 17.80 16.84
N THR A 27 -5.75 18.25 17.41
CA THR A 27 -4.47 17.53 17.39
C THR A 27 -4.69 16.27 18.22
N MET A 28 -4.90 15.15 17.57
CA MET A 28 -4.95 13.86 18.26
C MET A 28 -3.56 13.62 18.86
N ASN A 29 -3.51 13.35 20.15
CA ASN A 29 -2.25 13.09 20.86
C ASN A 29 -2.01 11.58 20.80
N TYR A 30 -1.17 11.13 19.87
CA TYR A 30 -0.85 9.73 19.70
C TYR A 30 0.23 9.26 20.66
N GLU A 31 0.12 8.00 21.10
CA GLU A 31 1.18 7.31 21.81
C GLU A 31 2.36 7.09 20.87
N THR A 32 3.59 7.32 21.35
CA THR A 32 4.80 7.09 20.57
C THR A 32 5.39 5.73 20.87
N THR A 33 5.99 5.08 19.86
CA THR A 33 6.63 3.78 19.98
C THR A 33 8.00 3.76 19.32
N GLY A 34 8.90 2.90 19.83
CA GLY A 34 10.23 2.70 19.27
C GLY A 34 11.12 3.95 19.26
N SER A 35 12.16 3.90 18.46
CA SER A 35 13.09 5.01 18.25
C SER A 35 13.60 5.00 16.80
N ILE A 36 13.96 6.16 16.28
CA ILE A 36 14.60 6.29 14.96
C ILE A 36 16.11 6.28 15.21
N GLU A 37 16.77 5.21 14.76
CA GLU A 37 18.24 5.14 14.80
C GLU A 37 18.82 5.89 13.60
N ARG A 38 19.75 6.81 13.87
CA ARG A 38 20.35 7.69 12.86
C ARG A 38 21.75 7.21 12.52
N LEU A 39 21.85 6.26 11.59
CA LEU A 39 23.12 5.66 11.16
C LEU A 39 23.95 6.60 10.28
N ASP A 40 23.28 7.52 9.56
CA ASP A 40 23.94 8.49 8.68
C ASP A 40 23.32 9.88 8.83
N PRO A 41 24.14 10.97 8.93
CA PRO A 41 23.64 12.35 9.05
C PRO A 41 22.75 12.80 7.89
N SER A 42 22.83 12.19 6.72
CA SER A 42 21.96 12.51 5.58
C SER A 42 20.49 12.22 5.84
N LEU A 43 20.17 11.37 6.83
CA LEU A 43 18.80 11.11 7.25
C LEU A 43 18.08 12.37 7.75
N ASP A 44 18.84 13.35 8.31
CA ASP A 44 18.28 14.59 8.82
C ASP A 44 17.69 15.50 7.71
N ALA A 45 18.06 15.26 6.45
CA ALA A 45 17.45 15.91 5.29
C ALA A 45 16.08 15.29 4.89
N VAL A 46 15.77 14.11 5.41
CA VAL A 46 14.56 13.32 5.06
C VAL A 46 13.56 13.28 6.22
N ILE A 47 14.07 13.10 7.44
CA ILE A 47 13.26 12.96 8.65
C ILE A 47 13.75 13.95 9.70
N ASP A 48 12.83 14.74 10.26
CA ASP A 48 13.14 15.70 11.35
C ASP A 48 13.89 14.99 12.48
N THR A 49 14.89 15.65 13.06
CA THR A 49 15.73 15.11 14.14
C THR A 49 14.94 14.79 15.42
N GLN A 50 13.77 15.39 15.61
CA GLN A 50 12.85 15.17 16.74
C GLN A 50 11.68 14.26 16.39
N ALA A 51 11.59 13.76 15.14
CA ALA A 51 10.52 12.88 14.72
C ALA A 51 10.47 11.61 15.58
N LYS A 52 9.26 11.12 15.82
CA LYS A 52 8.97 9.89 16.56
C LYS A 52 7.98 9.06 15.76
N ALA A 53 8.03 7.74 15.94
CA ALA A 53 6.98 6.87 15.43
C ALA A 53 5.74 6.99 16.33
N GLU A 54 4.58 7.24 15.73
CA GLU A 54 3.29 7.40 16.42
C GLU A 54 2.36 6.25 16.09
N ILE A 55 1.64 5.75 17.10
CA ILE A 55 0.62 4.71 16.94
C ILE A 55 -0.68 5.39 16.56
N ILE A 56 -0.97 5.48 15.27
CA ILE A 56 -2.17 6.16 14.76
C ILE A 56 -3.44 5.30 14.78
N ALA A 57 -3.30 3.97 14.81
CA ALA A 57 -4.41 3.03 14.92
C ALA A 57 -3.94 1.68 15.47
N THR A 58 -4.88 0.94 16.10
CA THR A 58 -4.65 -0.40 16.65
C THR A 58 -5.87 -1.30 16.43
N GLY A 59 -5.73 -2.61 16.77
CA GLY A 59 -6.82 -3.57 16.72
C GLY A 59 -6.96 -4.25 15.37
N PHE A 60 -5.83 -4.60 14.76
CA PHE A 60 -5.74 -5.41 13.54
C PHE A 60 -5.16 -6.77 13.87
N GLU A 61 -5.45 -7.77 13.04
CA GLU A 61 -4.82 -9.09 13.13
C GLU A 61 -3.45 -9.06 12.45
N TRP A 62 -3.38 -8.52 11.22
CA TRP A 62 -2.13 -8.36 10.46
C TRP A 62 -2.28 -7.23 9.43
N SER A 63 -1.75 -6.05 9.76
CA SER A 63 -1.85 -4.87 8.89
C SER A 63 -0.73 -4.82 7.85
N GLU A 64 -1.11 -4.56 6.60
CA GLU A 64 -0.24 -4.59 5.42
C GLU A 64 -0.58 -3.49 4.41
N GLY A 65 0.29 -3.29 3.42
CA GLY A 65 0.07 -2.47 2.24
C GLY A 65 -0.35 -1.03 2.52
N PRO A 66 0.40 -0.26 3.32
CA PRO A 66 0.05 1.12 3.61
C PRO A 66 0.15 1.99 2.36
N LEU A 67 -0.94 2.71 2.04
CA LEU A 67 -1.03 3.60 0.89
C LEU A 67 -1.57 4.97 1.30
N TRP A 68 -0.72 5.99 1.26
CA TRP A 68 -1.16 7.37 1.46
C TRP A 68 -1.77 7.96 0.19
N ILE A 69 -2.98 8.51 0.29
CA ILE A 69 -3.68 9.15 -0.82
C ILE A 69 -3.77 10.65 -0.56
N GLU A 70 -2.82 11.38 -1.11
CA GLU A 70 -2.63 12.82 -0.87
C GLU A 70 -3.88 13.65 -1.18
N LYS A 71 -4.58 13.35 -2.30
CA LYS A 71 -5.80 14.05 -2.73
C LYS A 71 -6.92 13.98 -1.69
N HIS A 72 -7.01 12.88 -0.96
CA HIS A 72 -8.05 12.61 0.03
C HIS A 72 -7.55 12.73 1.48
N LYS A 73 -6.26 13.04 1.68
CA LYS A 73 -5.62 13.09 3.01
C LYS A 73 -5.96 11.86 3.86
N MET A 74 -5.87 10.68 3.24
CA MET A 74 -6.19 9.42 3.89
C MET A 74 -5.09 8.38 3.67
N LEU A 75 -4.84 7.58 4.70
CA LEU A 75 -4.06 6.37 4.63
C LEU A 75 -5.00 5.19 4.45
N LEU A 76 -4.79 4.37 3.42
CA LEU A 76 -5.39 3.05 3.29
C LEU A 76 -4.39 2.00 3.73
N PHE A 77 -4.88 0.91 4.31
CA PHE A 77 -4.07 -0.27 4.63
C PHE A 77 -4.97 -1.49 4.77
N SER A 78 -4.43 -2.65 4.46
CA SER A 78 -5.10 -3.94 4.55
C SER A 78 -5.00 -4.52 5.95
N ASP A 79 -6.04 -5.20 6.43
CA ASP A 79 -5.97 -6.19 7.50
C ASP A 79 -6.26 -7.54 6.85
N VAL A 80 -5.19 -8.25 6.50
CA VAL A 80 -5.23 -9.36 5.56
C VAL A 80 -6.10 -10.53 6.05
N PRO A 81 -5.97 -10.98 7.33
CA PRO A 81 -6.79 -12.07 7.84
C PRO A 81 -8.28 -11.72 7.88
N THR A 82 -8.64 -10.48 8.16
CA THR A 82 -10.05 -10.05 8.26
C THR A 82 -10.69 -9.72 6.91
N ASN A 83 -9.92 -9.81 5.81
CA ASN A 83 -10.36 -9.50 4.44
C ASN A 83 -10.91 -8.08 4.31
N THR A 84 -10.24 -7.12 4.97
CA THR A 84 -10.73 -5.74 5.12
C THR A 84 -9.62 -4.74 4.78
N ILE A 85 -9.96 -3.68 4.07
CA ILE A 85 -9.15 -2.47 4.00
C ILE A 85 -9.73 -1.45 4.97
N TYR A 86 -8.86 -0.86 5.78
CA TYR A 86 -9.18 0.27 6.61
C TYR A 86 -8.67 1.56 5.99
N LYS A 87 -9.34 2.64 6.36
CA LYS A 87 -8.94 4.02 6.08
C LYS A 87 -8.65 4.70 7.41
N TRP A 88 -7.59 5.48 7.45
CA TRP A 88 -7.32 6.42 8.54
C TRP A 88 -7.24 7.84 8.00
N THR A 89 -7.85 8.78 8.71
CA THR A 89 -7.71 10.22 8.48
C THR A 89 -7.44 10.91 9.80
N GLU A 90 -6.78 12.07 9.75
CA GLU A 90 -6.51 12.86 10.96
C GLU A 90 -7.78 13.34 11.66
N GLU A 91 -8.86 13.58 10.89
CA GLU A 91 -10.15 14.06 11.42
C GLU A 91 -10.95 12.96 12.14
N LYS A 92 -10.96 11.73 11.59
CA LYS A 92 -11.87 10.66 12.03
C LYS A 92 -11.18 9.44 12.61
N GLY A 93 -9.84 9.37 12.50
CA GLY A 93 -9.10 8.17 12.86
C GLY A 93 -9.42 6.99 11.92
N LYS A 94 -9.47 5.78 12.48
CA LYS A 94 -9.70 4.53 11.74
C LYS A 94 -11.18 4.30 11.42
N GLU A 95 -11.46 3.99 10.15
CA GLU A 95 -12.78 3.55 9.65
C GLU A 95 -12.59 2.33 8.72
N GLU A 96 -13.59 1.42 8.66
CA GLU A 96 -13.64 0.40 7.60
C GLU A 96 -13.83 1.11 6.25
N TYR A 97 -13.02 0.70 5.24
CA TYR A 97 -13.05 1.33 3.92
C TYR A 97 -13.64 0.39 2.86
N LEU A 98 -13.19 -0.89 2.84
CA LEU A 98 -13.63 -1.86 1.84
C LEU A 98 -13.62 -3.28 2.41
N LYS A 99 -14.74 -3.99 2.27
CA LYS A 99 -14.90 -5.40 2.65
C LYS A 99 -15.92 -6.08 1.75
N PRO A 100 -15.62 -7.26 1.13
CA PRO A 100 -14.32 -7.94 1.14
C PRO A 100 -13.26 -7.22 0.29
N SER A 101 -11.98 -7.38 0.64
CA SER A 101 -10.86 -6.76 -0.08
C SER A 101 -10.09 -7.71 -0.99
N GLY A 102 -9.98 -9.00 -0.62
CA GLY A 102 -9.14 -9.98 -1.31
C GLY A 102 -9.87 -11.24 -1.75
N PHE A 103 -10.81 -11.75 -0.96
CA PHE A 103 -11.61 -12.94 -1.29
C PHE A 103 -13.08 -12.57 -1.43
N SER A 104 -13.61 -12.75 -2.63
CA SER A 104 -15.00 -12.42 -2.96
C SER A 104 -15.99 -13.57 -2.72
N GLY A 105 -15.48 -14.77 -2.36
CA GLY A 105 -16.31 -15.94 -2.06
C GLY A 105 -16.81 -15.99 -0.61
N THR A 106 -17.45 -17.09 -0.24
CA THR A 106 -18.08 -17.27 1.08
C THR A 106 -17.31 -18.15 2.06
N ASP A 107 -16.34 -18.95 1.59
CA ASP A 107 -15.64 -19.95 2.41
C ASP A 107 -14.16 -20.03 2.00
N SER A 108 -13.38 -19.05 2.44
CA SER A 108 -11.93 -19.07 2.22
C SER A 108 -11.27 -20.14 3.08
N LYS A 109 -10.33 -20.88 2.49
CA LYS A 109 -9.43 -21.81 3.20
C LYS A 109 -8.10 -21.15 3.58
N SER A 110 -7.82 -19.97 3.05
CA SER A 110 -6.68 -19.16 3.42
C SER A 110 -6.85 -18.57 4.82
N LYS A 111 -5.75 -18.46 5.56
CA LYS A 111 -5.68 -17.68 6.81
C LYS A 111 -5.58 -16.19 6.54
N GLU A 112 -5.16 -15.83 5.33
CA GLU A 112 -4.97 -14.46 4.86
C GLU A 112 -5.77 -14.22 3.56
N PRO A 113 -7.10 -14.19 3.62
CA PRO A 113 -7.93 -14.07 2.42
C PRO A 113 -8.01 -12.65 1.86
N GLY A 114 -7.55 -11.65 2.59
CA GLY A 114 -7.68 -10.24 2.22
C GLY A 114 -6.77 -9.80 1.08
N SER A 115 -6.81 -8.52 0.78
CA SER A 115 -5.73 -7.86 0.03
C SER A 115 -4.50 -7.75 0.91
N ASN A 116 -3.30 -7.72 0.29
CA ASN A 116 -2.04 -7.34 0.93
C ASN A 116 -1.65 -5.94 0.42
N GLY A 117 -0.71 -5.83 -0.51
CA GLY A 117 -0.26 -4.56 -1.06
C GLY A 117 -1.38 -3.76 -1.74
N LEU A 118 -1.32 -2.44 -1.58
CA LEU A 118 -2.24 -1.46 -2.16
C LEU A 118 -1.43 -0.41 -2.90
N ILE A 119 -1.80 -0.11 -4.14
CA ILE A 119 -1.18 0.95 -4.93
C ILE A 119 -2.24 1.72 -5.72
N LEU A 120 -1.88 2.86 -6.29
CA LEU A 120 -2.68 3.53 -7.32
C LEU A 120 -2.12 3.23 -8.71
N ASP A 121 -3.01 3.04 -9.68
CA ASP A 121 -2.62 3.04 -11.08
C ASP A 121 -2.34 4.47 -11.58
N THR A 122 -1.91 4.61 -12.83
CA THR A 122 -1.58 5.92 -13.44
C THR A 122 -2.78 6.86 -13.57
N GLU A 123 -4.00 6.35 -13.45
CA GLU A 123 -5.25 7.11 -13.48
C GLU A 123 -5.75 7.46 -12.06
N GLY A 124 -5.09 6.93 -11.02
CA GLY A 124 -5.44 7.14 -9.62
C GLY A 124 -6.50 6.17 -9.08
N ASN A 125 -6.74 5.04 -9.74
CA ASN A 125 -7.62 4.00 -9.24
C ASN A 125 -6.87 3.07 -8.28
N LEU A 126 -7.58 2.52 -7.28
CA LEU A 126 -7.01 1.58 -6.32
C LEU A 126 -6.77 0.21 -6.97
N VAL A 127 -5.53 -0.26 -6.89
CA VAL A 127 -5.11 -1.59 -7.30
C VAL A 127 -4.68 -2.38 -6.07
N LEU A 128 -5.10 -3.65 -6.02
CA LEU A 128 -4.97 -4.53 -4.88
C LEU A 128 -4.23 -5.81 -5.25
N CYS A 129 -3.31 -6.22 -4.41
CA CYS A 129 -2.76 -7.58 -4.40
C CYS A 129 -3.74 -8.46 -3.63
N GLN A 130 -4.60 -9.21 -4.32
CA GLN A 130 -5.66 -10.02 -3.69
C GLN A 130 -5.17 -11.44 -3.40
N HIS A 131 -4.85 -11.76 -2.14
CA HIS A 131 -4.45 -13.10 -1.75
C HIS A 131 -5.55 -14.14 -2.02
N GLY A 132 -6.74 -13.91 -1.50
CA GLY A 132 -7.84 -14.89 -1.57
C GLY A 132 -8.35 -15.17 -2.97
N ASN A 133 -8.43 -14.17 -3.84
CA ASN A 133 -8.76 -14.33 -5.25
C ASN A 133 -7.56 -14.74 -6.12
N ARG A 134 -6.33 -14.66 -5.57
CA ARG A 134 -5.07 -15.03 -6.25
C ARG A 134 -4.85 -14.22 -7.52
N GLN A 135 -4.97 -12.89 -7.42
CA GLN A 135 -4.92 -11.99 -8.57
C GLN A 135 -4.43 -10.59 -8.22
N MET A 136 -3.94 -9.89 -9.22
CA MET A 136 -3.88 -8.43 -9.24
C MET A 136 -5.22 -7.90 -9.73
N ALA A 137 -5.83 -6.98 -8.99
CA ALA A 137 -7.14 -6.44 -9.34
C ALA A 137 -7.21 -4.94 -9.13
N ARG A 138 -8.01 -4.26 -9.94
CA ARG A 138 -8.37 -2.84 -9.77
C ARG A 138 -9.79 -2.75 -9.21
N MET A 139 -9.99 -1.90 -8.21
CA MET A 139 -11.34 -1.58 -7.73
C MET A 139 -12.11 -0.82 -8.83
N ASP A 140 -13.31 -1.30 -9.16
CA ASP A 140 -14.21 -0.69 -10.15
C ASP A 140 -15.20 0.26 -9.44
N ALA A 141 -14.65 1.20 -8.69
CA ALA A 141 -15.39 2.23 -7.97
C ALA A 141 -14.47 3.41 -7.64
N PRO A 142 -15.00 4.64 -7.47
CA PRO A 142 -14.19 5.78 -7.07
C PRO A 142 -13.71 5.65 -5.62
N LEU A 143 -12.54 6.27 -5.31
CA LEU A 143 -11.91 6.20 -4.00
C LEU A 143 -12.74 6.76 -2.84
N ASP A 144 -13.60 7.75 -3.11
CA ASP A 144 -14.48 8.37 -2.11
C ASP A 144 -15.78 7.60 -1.89
N LYS A 145 -16.07 6.63 -2.76
CA LYS A 145 -17.21 5.73 -2.66
C LYS A 145 -16.79 4.29 -3.03
N PRO A 146 -16.00 3.62 -2.18
CA PRO A 146 -15.49 2.28 -2.48
C PRO A 146 -16.62 1.25 -2.57
N GLU A 147 -16.49 0.32 -3.50
CA GLU A 147 -17.37 -0.83 -3.64
C GLU A 147 -16.52 -2.09 -3.91
N PRO A 148 -16.89 -3.27 -3.36
CA PRO A 148 -16.12 -4.50 -3.57
C PRO A 148 -16.40 -5.11 -4.95
N LYS A 149 -16.21 -4.30 -5.98
CA LYS A 149 -16.25 -4.67 -7.39
C LYS A 149 -14.85 -4.55 -7.96
N PHE A 150 -14.41 -5.57 -8.68
CA PHE A 150 -13.03 -5.67 -9.12
C PHE A 150 -12.94 -6.03 -10.60
N ILE A 151 -11.99 -5.39 -11.27
CA ILE A 151 -11.53 -5.75 -12.61
C ILE A 151 -10.22 -6.49 -12.45
N THR A 152 -10.16 -7.74 -12.88
CA THR A 152 -8.93 -8.55 -12.90
C THR A 152 -7.92 -7.94 -13.88
N LEU A 153 -6.72 -7.63 -13.38
CA LEU A 153 -5.59 -7.18 -14.19
C LEU A 153 -4.72 -8.37 -14.63
N ALA A 154 -4.46 -9.29 -13.69
CA ALA A 154 -3.76 -10.55 -13.96
C ALA A 154 -4.11 -11.57 -12.85
N ASP A 155 -4.45 -12.82 -13.24
CA ASP A 155 -4.75 -13.92 -12.31
C ASP A 155 -3.91 -15.19 -12.57
N ARG A 156 -3.12 -15.20 -13.67
CA ARG A 156 -2.34 -16.37 -14.08
C ARG A 156 -1.12 -16.03 -14.93
N TYR A 157 -0.20 -16.96 -14.93
CA TYR A 157 0.94 -17.00 -15.85
C TYR A 157 0.95 -18.37 -16.58
N LYS A 158 0.91 -18.37 -17.93
CA LYS A 158 0.88 -19.60 -18.75
C LYS A 158 -0.19 -20.60 -18.27
N ASP A 159 -1.43 -20.16 -18.13
CA ASP A 159 -2.59 -20.93 -17.67
C ASP A 159 -2.56 -21.40 -16.20
N GLN A 160 -1.49 -21.19 -15.45
CA GLN A 160 -1.38 -21.49 -14.03
C GLN A 160 -1.71 -20.25 -13.18
N ARG A 161 -2.55 -20.43 -12.16
CA ARG A 161 -2.93 -19.36 -11.24
C ARG A 161 -1.76 -18.94 -10.37
N PHE A 162 -1.67 -17.66 -10.09
CA PHE A 162 -0.77 -17.12 -9.08
C PHE A 162 -1.03 -17.77 -7.72
N SER A 163 -0.05 -17.68 -6.82
CA SER A 163 -0.18 -18.13 -5.44
C SER A 163 -0.94 -17.11 -4.61
N SER A 164 -0.37 -15.96 -4.43
CA SER A 164 -0.97 -14.83 -3.71
C SER A 164 -0.15 -13.56 -3.96
N PRO A 165 -0.48 -12.77 -4.99
CA PRO A 165 0.18 -11.49 -5.22
C PRO A 165 0.26 -10.66 -3.93
N ASN A 166 1.48 -10.21 -3.57
CA ASN A 166 1.76 -9.65 -2.26
C ASN A 166 1.98 -8.14 -2.31
N ASP A 167 2.98 -7.68 -3.05
CA ASP A 167 3.28 -6.26 -3.20
C ASP A 167 3.48 -5.89 -4.67
N ALA A 168 3.30 -4.61 -5.00
CA ALA A 168 3.29 -4.17 -6.39
C ALA A 168 3.75 -2.71 -6.57
N VAL A 169 4.23 -2.42 -7.79
CA VAL A 169 4.61 -1.06 -8.19
C VAL A 169 4.36 -0.86 -9.69
N TYR A 170 3.91 0.33 -10.09
CA TYR A 170 3.86 0.74 -11.49
C TYR A 170 5.13 1.48 -11.89
N ASN A 171 5.60 1.24 -13.12
CA ASN A 171 6.55 2.14 -13.74
C ASN A 171 5.83 3.30 -14.46
N LYS A 172 6.59 4.31 -14.92
CA LYS A 172 6.04 5.48 -15.66
C LYS A 172 5.39 5.14 -16.98
N ALA A 173 5.69 3.96 -17.55
CA ALA A 173 5.05 3.46 -18.76
C ALA A 173 3.68 2.81 -18.50
N GLY A 174 3.25 2.71 -17.23
CA GLY A 174 2.00 2.08 -16.83
C GLY A 174 2.07 0.55 -16.80
N GLU A 175 3.26 -0.03 -16.78
CA GLU A 175 3.44 -1.47 -16.59
C GLU A 175 3.48 -1.80 -15.10
N LEU A 176 2.75 -2.84 -14.68
CA LEU A 176 2.61 -3.28 -13.30
C LEU A 176 3.63 -4.37 -12.99
N PHE A 177 4.42 -4.18 -11.93
CA PHE A 177 5.34 -5.18 -11.39
C PHE A 177 4.80 -5.67 -10.05
N PHE A 178 4.88 -6.97 -9.78
CA PHE A 178 4.39 -7.52 -8.52
C PHE A 178 5.13 -8.79 -8.12
N THR A 179 5.05 -9.14 -6.83
CA THR A 179 5.59 -10.34 -6.22
C THR A 179 4.48 -11.35 -5.92
N ASP A 180 4.78 -12.66 -6.00
CA ASP A 180 3.80 -13.73 -5.82
C ASP A 180 4.33 -14.85 -4.88
N PRO A 181 4.52 -14.58 -3.58
CA PRO A 181 4.84 -15.59 -2.57
C PRO A 181 3.60 -16.43 -2.21
N PRO A 182 3.73 -17.52 -1.40
CA PRO A 182 2.62 -18.42 -1.12
C PRO A 182 1.76 -18.05 0.10
N TYR A 183 1.91 -16.85 0.69
CA TYR A 183 1.31 -16.50 1.99
C TYR A 183 -0.22 -16.54 2.02
N GLY A 184 -0.89 -16.26 0.90
CA GLY A 184 -2.33 -16.35 0.78
C GLY A 184 -2.85 -17.76 0.48
N LEU A 185 -1.98 -18.77 0.32
CA LEU A 185 -2.41 -20.17 0.16
C LEU A 185 -2.78 -20.78 1.54
N PRO A 186 -3.62 -21.82 1.60
CA PRO A 186 -4.09 -22.43 2.85
C PRO A 186 -2.98 -22.85 3.83
N SER A 187 -1.90 -23.45 3.35
CA SER A 187 -0.74 -23.84 4.18
C SER A 187 0.29 -22.73 4.37
N GLN A 188 0.21 -21.66 3.57
CA GLN A 188 1.21 -20.58 3.49
C GLN A 188 2.60 -21.08 3.08
N GLY A 189 2.69 -22.26 2.47
CA GLY A 189 3.92 -22.97 2.14
C GLY A 189 4.08 -23.27 0.65
N ASP A 190 5.31 -23.62 0.26
CA ASP A 190 5.61 -24.00 -1.14
C ASP A 190 5.07 -25.36 -1.52
N ASP A 191 4.76 -26.20 -0.52
CA ASP A 191 4.17 -27.52 -0.65
C ASP A 191 2.64 -27.50 -0.60
N ASP A 192 2.01 -26.31 -0.65
CA ASP A 192 0.55 -26.20 -0.65
C ASP A 192 -0.06 -26.96 -1.84
N ALA A 193 -1.03 -27.82 -1.53
CA ALA A 193 -1.70 -28.66 -2.55
C ALA A 193 -2.45 -27.86 -3.63
N THR A 194 -2.77 -26.58 -3.36
CA THR A 194 -3.45 -25.69 -4.31
C THR A 194 -2.49 -24.82 -5.12
N LYS A 195 -1.17 -24.90 -4.83
CA LYS A 195 -0.13 -24.15 -5.54
C LYS A 195 0.04 -24.73 -6.96
N GLU A 196 -0.17 -23.90 -7.98
CA GLU A 196 -0.06 -24.32 -9.38
C GLU A 196 1.31 -24.00 -9.97
N ILE A 197 1.84 -22.80 -9.71
CA ILE A 197 3.17 -22.38 -10.14
C ILE A 197 4.22 -22.89 -9.15
N LYS A 198 5.27 -23.57 -9.63
CA LYS A 198 6.27 -24.24 -8.79
C LYS A 198 7.18 -23.29 -7.99
N TRP A 199 7.43 -22.09 -8.52
CA TRP A 199 8.27 -21.08 -7.90
C TRP A 199 7.42 -19.96 -7.27
N ASN A 200 8.06 -19.10 -6.50
CA ASN A 200 7.52 -17.84 -6.07
C ASN A 200 8.08 -16.77 -7.00
N GLY A 201 7.23 -16.16 -7.81
CA GLY A 201 7.66 -15.33 -8.93
C GLY A 201 7.65 -13.83 -8.64
N VAL A 202 8.46 -13.12 -9.41
CA VAL A 202 8.30 -11.68 -9.63
C VAL A 202 7.87 -11.50 -11.07
N TYR A 203 6.78 -10.78 -11.30
CA TYR A 203 6.15 -10.66 -12.61
C TYR A 203 6.01 -9.21 -13.04
N LYS A 204 5.86 -9.03 -14.34
CA LYS A 204 5.43 -7.77 -14.97
C LYS A 204 4.17 -8.01 -15.78
N VAL A 205 3.18 -7.14 -15.63
CA VAL A 205 2.00 -7.06 -16.52
C VAL A 205 2.18 -5.84 -17.41
N LYS A 206 2.24 -6.07 -18.71
CA LYS A 206 2.33 -5.02 -19.72
C LYS A 206 0.99 -4.32 -19.89
N THR A 207 1.00 -3.14 -20.49
CA THR A 207 -0.23 -2.36 -20.76
C THR A 207 -1.23 -3.06 -21.68
N ASN A 208 -0.79 -4.07 -22.44
CA ASN A 208 -1.66 -4.95 -23.26
C ASN A 208 -2.19 -6.17 -22.51
N GLY A 209 -1.88 -6.31 -21.21
CA GLY A 209 -2.29 -7.46 -20.37
C GLY A 209 -1.36 -8.69 -20.44
N GLU A 210 -0.29 -8.65 -21.22
CA GLU A 210 0.70 -9.74 -21.25
C GLU A 210 1.45 -9.83 -19.94
N VAL A 211 1.51 -11.04 -19.35
CA VAL A 211 2.24 -11.32 -18.12
C VAL A 211 3.60 -11.94 -18.45
N ILE A 212 4.66 -11.36 -17.88
CA ILE A 212 6.04 -11.77 -18.04
C ILE A 212 6.62 -12.18 -16.68
N LEU A 213 7.24 -13.34 -16.60
CA LEU A 213 8.05 -13.75 -15.46
C LEU A 213 9.41 -13.05 -15.53
N LEU A 214 9.77 -12.34 -14.48
CA LEU A 214 11.03 -11.61 -14.38
C LEU A 214 12.08 -12.35 -13.55
N VAL A 215 11.67 -12.91 -12.38
CA VAL A 215 12.54 -13.63 -11.44
C VAL A 215 11.76 -14.80 -10.84
N ASP A 216 12.41 -15.97 -10.74
CA ASP A 216 11.86 -17.20 -10.14
C ASP A 216 12.80 -17.83 -9.09
N SER A 217 13.86 -17.12 -8.73
CA SER A 217 14.93 -17.61 -7.86
C SER A 217 14.92 -17.02 -6.45
N ILE A 218 14.01 -16.08 -6.14
CA ILE A 218 13.82 -15.54 -4.78
C ILE A 218 12.81 -16.43 -4.07
N THR A 219 13.20 -16.97 -2.93
CA THR A 219 12.38 -17.97 -2.20
C THR A 219 11.09 -17.39 -1.62
N ARG A 220 11.12 -16.14 -1.15
CA ARG A 220 9.96 -15.43 -0.58
C ARG A 220 9.97 -13.96 -1.03
N PRO A 221 9.72 -13.69 -2.34
CA PRO A 221 9.65 -12.30 -2.81
C PRO A 221 8.47 -11.61 -2.13
N ASN A 222 8.73 -10.44 -1.54
CA ASN A 222 7.78 -9.64 -0.78
C ASN A 222 7.76 -8.22 -1.33
N GLY A 223 8.21 -7.20 -0.59
CA GLY A 223 8.21 -5.83 -1.05
C GLY A 223 8.94 -5.60 -2.37
N ILE A 224 8.44 -4.66 -3.17
CA ILE A 224 9.00 -4.34 -4.48
C ILE A 224 8.96 -2.83 -4.74
N ALA A 225 10.10 -2.24 -5.10
CA ALA A 225 10.18 -0.80 -5.35
C ALA A 225 11.21 -0.45 -6.42
N PHE A 226 10.90 0.54 -7.26
CA PHE A 226 11.89 1.14 -8.14
C PHE A 226 12.79 2.13 -7.41
N MET A 227 14.07 2.12 -7.75
CA MET A 227 14.94 3.24 -7.44
C MET A 227 14.55 4.48 -8.27
N PRO A 228 14.84 5.70 -7.78
CA PRO A 228 14.63 6.91 -8.56
C PRO A 228 15.22 6.79 -9.97
N GLY A 229 14.41 7.12 -10.99
CA GLY A 229 14.77 6.96 -12.40
C GLY A 229 14.39 5.62 -13.01
N GLU A 230 13.88 4.67 -12.23
CA GLU A 230 13.29 3.37 -12.66
C GLU A 230 14.22 2.46 -13.47
N ASN A 231 15.53 2.72 -13.43
CA ASN A 231 16.53 1.87 -14.06
C ASN A 231 16.96 0.69 -13.18
N LYS A 232 16.52 0.67 -11.93
CA LYS A 232 16.77 -0.40 -10.96
C LYS A 232 15.51 -0.71 -10.18
N LEU A 233 15.35 -2.01 -9.87
CA LEU A 233 14.25 -2.55 -9.07
C LEU A 233 14.84 -3.24 -7.84
N ILE A 234 14.30 -2.91 -6.66
CA ILE A 234 14.63 -3.59 -5.40
C ILE A 234 13.49 -4.55 -5.08
N ILE A 235 13.85 -5.76 -4.63
CA ILE A 235 12.91 -6.81 -4.21
C ILE A 235 13.35 -7.33 -2.84
N ALA A 236 12.46 -7.27 -1.87
CA ALA A 236 12.67 -7.86 -0.56
C ALA A 236 12.44 -9.37 -0.59
N CYS A 237 13.20 -10.11 0.22
CA CYS A 237 13.01 -11.54 0.45
C CYS A 237 12.75 -11.78 1.94
N SER A 238 11.54 -12.17 2.30
CA SER A 238 11.13 -12.45 3.67
C SER A 238 11.38 -13.91 4.11
N ASP A 239 12.31 -14.61 3.44
CA ASP A 239 12.78 -15.92 3.87
C ASP A 239 13.75 -15.80 5.05
N PRO A 240 13.48 -16.42 6.21
CA PRO A 240 14.41 -16.40 7.34
C PRO A 240 15.81 -16.94 7.04
N ALA A 241 15.95 -17.82 6.04
CA ALA A 241 17.25 -18.36 5.63
C ALA A 241 18.06 -17.39 4.76
N THR A 242 17.38 -16.50 4.04
CA THR A 242 17.98 -15.53 3.11
C THR A 242 17.32 -14.17 3.21
N PRO A 243 17.38 -13.49 4.38
CA PRO A 243 16.67 -12.24 4.63
C PRO A 243 17.40 -11.06 3.95
N ASN A 244 17.18 -10.92 2.67
CA ASN A 244 17.91 -9.99 1.81
C ASN A 244 16.97 -9.03 1.08
N TRP A 245 17.48 -7.85 0.72
CA TRP A 245 16.98 -7.07 -0.41
C TRP A 245 17.89 -7.32 -1.61
N TYR A 246 17.29 -7.68 -2.73
CA TYR A 246 17.98 -7.83 -4.02
C TYR A 246 17.77 -6.58 -4.87
N ILE A 247 18.76 -6.21 -5.67
CA ILE A 247 18.66 -5.12 -6.64
C ILE A 247 18.99 -5.65 -8.03
N TYR A 248 18.20 -5.27 -9.00
CA TYR A 248 18.34 -5.65 -10.40
C TYR A 248 18.39 -4.41 -11.30
N ASP A 249 19.06 -4.52 -12.44
CA ASP A 249 18.94 -3.55 -13.53
C ASP A 249 17.67 -3.88 -14.34
N VAL A 250 16.87 -2.87 -14.66
CA VAL A 250 15.67 -3.00 -15.48
C VAL A 250 16.07 -2.88 -16.95
N ALA A 251 15.86 -3.94 -17.74
CA ALA A 251 16.25 -4.02 -19.14
C ALA A 251 15.07 -4.47 -20.01
N GLY A 252 14.17 -3.55 -20.32
CA GLY A 252 12.95 -3.83 -21.09
C GLY A 252 12.05 -4.85 -20.39
N ASP A 253 11.88 -6.03 -20.99
CA ASP A 253 11.04 -7.11 -20.44
C ASP A 253 11.82 -8.09 -19.56
N SER A 254 12.98 -7.70 -19.02
CA SER A 254 13.82 -8.53 -18.15
C SER A 254 14.46 -7.75 -17.03
N LEU A 255 14.85 -8.48 -15.98
CA LEU A 255 15.74 -7.99 -14.91
C LEU A 255 17.12 -8.65 -15.07
N THR A 256 18.18 -7.86 -14.99
CA THR A 256 19.56 -8.33 -15.17
C THR A 256 20.46 -7.90 -14.03
N ASN A 257 21.68 -8.43 -13.96
CA ASN A 257 22.70 -8.04 -12.99
C ASN A 257 22.21 -8.10 -11.53
N GLY A 258 21.35 -9.10 -11.20
CA GLY A 258 20.82 -9.29 -9.86
C GLY A 258 21.92 -9.52 -8.83
N LYS A 259 21.86 -8.78 -7.72
CA LYS A 259 22.79 -8.92 -6.59
C LYS A 259 22.10 -8.53 -5.29
N ILE A 260 22.68 -8.96 -4.17
CA ILE A 260 22.24 -8.50 -2.85
C ILE A 260 22.53 -7.00 -2.74
N PHE A 261 21.48 -6.23 -2.45
CA PHE A 261 21.55 -4.81 -2.14
C PHE A 261 21.89 -4.63 -0.66
N TYR A 262 21.17 -5.33 0.21
CA TYR A 262 21.38 -5.34 1.65
C TYR A 262 20.99 -6.71 2.24
N SER A 263 21.63 -7.12 3.32
CA SER A 263 21.36 -8.39 4.03
C SER A 263 21.29 -8.17 5.53
N THR A 264 20.24 -8.69 6.15
CA THR A 264 20.12 -8.68 7.61
C THR A 264 20.60 -9.99 8.26
N THR A 265 21.24 -10.87 7.53
CA THR A 265 21.67 -12.20 8.04
C THR A 265 22.53 -12.10 9.31
N ASN A 266 23.39 -11.09 9.40
CA ASN A 266 24.29 -10.89 10.54
C ASN A 266 23.79 -9.88 11.57
N GLU A 267 22.66 -9.24 11.33
CA GLU A 267 22.14 -8.12 12.15
C GLU A 267 20.90 -8.49 12.95
N ARG A 268 20.45 -9.76 12.85
CA ARG A 268 19.17 -10.21 13.40
C ARG A 268 19.19 -10.65 14.84
N GLU A 269 20.37 -10.69 15.50
CA GLU A 269 20.44 -11.12 16.91
C GLU A 269 19.61 -10.17 17.78
N GLY A 270 18.52 -10.68 18.34
CA GLY A 270 17.58 -9.93 19.17
C GLY A 270 16.53 -9.11 18.40
N LEU A 271 16.60 -8.99 17.07
CA LEU A 271 15.60 -8.31 16.24
C LEU A 271 14.49 -9.29 15.80
N LYS A 272 13.28 -8.76 15.71
CA LYS A 272 12.10 -9.45 15.16
C LYS A 272 11.78 -8.90 13.79
N GLY A 273 11.21 -9.74 12.92
CA GLY A 273 10.80 -9.36 11.57
C GLY A 273 11.76 -9.87 10.50
N LEU A 274 11.39 -9.65 9.27
CA LEU A 274 12.07 -10.06 8.04
C LEU A 274 12.02 -8.88 7.06
N PRO A 275 12.87 -8.88 6.00
CA PRO A 275 12.69 -7.93 4.92
C PRO A 275 11.28 -7.99 4.35
N ASP A 276 10.61 -6.85 4.35
CA ASP A 276 9.24 -6.65 3.90
C ASP A 276 9.17 -5.43 2.97
N GLY A 277 8.00 -4.86 2.72
CA GLY A 277 7.82 -3.72 1.83
C GLY A 277 8.49 -2.42 2.26
#